data_2416c60f2aa923072f3674a0069910fd
#
_entry.id   2416c60f2aa923072f3674a0069910fd
#
_cell.length_a   1.000
_cell.length_b   1.000
_cell.length_c   1.000
_cell.angle_alpha   90.00
_cell.angle_beta   90.00
_cell.angle_gamma   90.00
#
_symmetry.space_group_name_H-M   'P 1'
#
loop_
_entity.id
_entity.type
_entity.pdbx_description
1 polymer ?
#
loop_
_entity_poly.entity_id
_entity_poly.type
_entity_poly.pdbx_seq_one_letter_code
_entity_poly.pdbx_strand_id
1 'polypeptide(L)'
;YPFDTTQQPHSLNYNQISVTLFMKKQQMKLGSLLLLVVLMMSCRLKLSNGMSLCNMNEDGLDACKPSVTQPEPTKPTPKCCEALTGADLQCLCSYKNSAELPLLGIDPTLAASLPKECTCMLLMKLET
;
A
#
# COMPACT_ATOMS: atom_id res chain seq x y z
N TYR A 1 -36.33 7.80 -77.84
CA TYR A 1 -35.52 8.01 -76.63
C TYR A 1 -35.83 6.91 -75.63
N PRO A 2 -34.90 6.07 -75.26
CA PRO A 2 -35.07 5.13 -74.18
C PRO A 2 -34.54 5.74 -72.89
N PHE A 3 -35.37 5.80 -71.92
CA PHE A 3 -35.10 6.18 -70.55
C PHE A 3 -34.62 4.95 -69.79
N ASP A 4 -33.34 4.88 -69.54
CA ASP A 4 -32.74 3.78 -68.79
C ASP A 4 -32.59 4.25 -67.33
N THR A 5 -33.49 3.76 -66.47
CA THR A 5 -33.43 3.97 -65.04
C THR A 5 -33.30 2.61 -64.36
N THR A 6 -32.10 2.09 -64.33
CA THR A 6 -31.71 1.01 -63.45
C THR A 6 -30.88 1.57 -62.31
N GLN A 7 -31.55 2.23 -61.38
CA GLN A 7 -30.97 2.48 -60.08
C GLN A 7 -31.38 1.38 -59.14
N GLN A 8 -30.53 0.36 -59.09
CA GLN A 8 -30.64 -0.75 -58.16
C GLN A 8 -30.33 -0.27 -56.77
N PRO A 9 -31.23 -0.38 -55.77
CA PRO A 9 -30.86 -0.03 -54.39
C PRO A 9 -29.82 -1.02 -53.89
N HIS A 10 -28.72 -0.48 -53.44
CA HIS A 10 -27.69 -1.20 -52.68
C HIS A 10 -28.37 -1.96 -51.53
N SER A 11 -28.55 -3.25 -51.71
CA SER A 11 -28.92 -4.15 -50.63
C SER A 11 -27.77 -4.14 -49.63
N LEU A 12 -27.88 -3.29 -48.64
CA LEU A 12 -27.04 -3.33 -47.46
C LEU A 12 -27.12 -4.72 -46.88
N ASN A 13 -26.05 -5.48 -47.07
CA ASN A 13 -25.96 -6.87 -46.68
C ASN A 13 -26.11 -6.92 -45.14
N TYR A 14 -27.26 -7.40 -44.67
CA TYR A 14 -27.61 -7.52 -43.26
C TYR A 14 -26.52 -8.24 -42.44
N ASN A 15 -25.80 -9.17 -43.05
CA ASN A 15 -24.67 -9.86 -42.43
C ASN A 15 -23.50 -8.93 -42.13
N GLN A 16 -23.21 -7.93 -43.00
CA GLN A 16 -22.13 -6.95 -42.77
C GLN A 16 -22.45 -6.05 -41.58
N ILE A 17 -23.68 -5.62 -41.47
CA ILE A 17 -24.12 -4.74 -40.35
C ILE A 17 -24.10 -5.51 -39.03
N SER A 18 -24.53 -6.76 -39.03
CA SER A 18 -24.53 -7.63 -37.84
C SER A 18 -23.09 -7.89 -37.33
N VAL A 19 -22.15 -8.18 -38.22
CA VAL A 19 -20.76 -8.45 -37.89
C VAL A 19 -20.08 -7.17 -37.35
N THR A 20 -20.31 -6.00 -37.94
CA THR A 20 -19.70 -4.74 -37.48
C THR A 20 -20.26 -4.33 -36.12
N LEU A 21 -21.55 -4.52 -35.86
CA LEU A 21 -22.15 -4.25 -34.54
C LEU A 21 -21.65 -5.22 -33.47
N PHE A 22 -21.48 -6.49 -33.84
CA PHE A 22 -20.93 -7.52 -32.94
C PHE A 22 -19.47 -7.20 -32.57
N MET A 23 -18.63 -6.85 -33.55
CA MET A 23 -17.23 -6.46 -33.32
C MET A 23 -17.13 -5.18 -32.48
N LYS A 24 -17.98 -4.18 -32.71
CA LYS A 24 -18.04 -2.94 -31.93
C LYS A 24 -18.45 -3.20 -30.48
N LYS A 25 -19.38 -4.12 -30.26
CA LYS A 25 -19.82 -4.53 -28.90
C LYS A 25 -18.72 -5.29 -28.15
N GLN A 26 -17.94 -6.08 -28.86
CA GLN A 26 -16.77 -6.81 -28.31
C GLN A 26 -15.65 -5.85 -27.93
N GLN A 27 -15.36 -4.86 -28.78
CA GLN A 27 -14.37 -3.81 -28.51
C GLN A 27 -14.72 -2.97 -27.28
N MET A 28 -15.99 -2.64 -27.08
CA MET A 28 -16.43 -1.89 -25.87
C MET A 28 -16.24 -2.70 -24.58
N LYS A 29 -16.44 -4.02 -24.63
CA LYS A 29 -16.22 -4.90 -23.45
C LYS A 29 -14.74 -5.01 -23.09
N LEU A 30 -13.86 -5.16 -24.08
CA LEU A 30 -12.40 -5.17 -23.89
C LEU A 30 -11.87 -3.84 -23.35
N GLY A 31 -12.34 -2.72 -23.89
CA GLY A 31 -11.97 -1.40 -23.40
C GLY A 31 -12.41 -1.15 -21.95
N SER A 32 -13.63 -1.58 -21.59
CA SER A 32 -14.14 -1.47 -20.23
C SER A 32 -13.36 -2.36 -19.25
N LEU A 33 -12.99 -3.58 -19.68
CA LEU A 33 -12.18 -4.50 -18.87
C LEU A 33 -10.77 -3.93 -18.63
N LEU A 34 -10.12 -3.40 -19.68
CA LEU A 34 -8.82 -2.74 -19.58
C LEU A 34 -8.88 -1.52 -18.64
N LEU A 35 -9.92 -0.71 -18.74
CA LEU A 35 -10.12 0.44 -17.83
C LEU A 35 -10.25 0.00 -16.38
N LEU A 36 -11.01 -1.07 -16.12
CA LEU A 36 -11.17 -1.63 -14.78
C LEU A 36 -9.84 -2.17 -14.24
N VAL A 37 -9.05 -2.86 -15.07
CA VAL A 37 -7.72 -3.37 -14.67
C VAL A 37 -6.76 -2.21 -14.35
N VAL A 38 -6.75 -1.15 -15.16
CA VAL A 38 -5.94 0.05 -14.91
C VAL A 38 -6.37 0.76 -13.62
N LEU A 39 -7.67 0.88 -13.37
CA LEU A 39 -8.20 1.47 -12.13
C LEU A 39 -7.84 0.62 -10.90
N MET A 40 -7.91 -0.70 -11.01
CA MET A 40 -7.50 -1.61 -9.94
C MET A 40 -6.00 -1.56 -9.68
N MET A 41 -5.17 -1.45 -10.73
CA MET A 41 -3.72 -1.26 -10.58
C MET A 41 -3.38 0.10 -9.98
N SER A 42 -4.06 1.16 -10.37
CA SER A 42 -3.87 2.51 -9.81
C SER A 42 -4.25 2.57 -8.32
N CYS A 43 -5.26 1.81 -7.90
CA CYS A 43 -5.66 1.70 -6.50
C CYS A 43 -4.57 1.01 -5.65
N ARG A 44 -3.85 0.05 -6.23
CA ARG A 44 -2.74 -0.64 -5.54
C ARG A 44 -1.50 0.23 -5.33
N LEU A 45 -1.28 1.20 -6.20
CA LEU A 45 -0.16 2.14 -6.07
C LEU A 45 -0.37 3.21 -4.99
N LYS A 46 -1.62 3.42 -4.52
CA LYS A 46 -1.93 4.39 -3.46
C LYS A 46 -2.00 3.78 -2.05
N LEU A 47 -1.91 2.45 -1.91
CA LEU A 47 -1.92 1.78 -0.61
C LEU A 47 -0.52 1.65 0.02
N SER A 48 0.49 2.26 -0.57
CA SER A 48 1.85 2.35 -0.02
C SER A 48 2.05 3.65 0.79
N ASN A 49 0.99 4.18 1.40
CA ASN A 49 1.16 5.07 2.54
C ASN A 49 1.38 4.17 3.74
N GLY A 50 2.64 3.84 4.00
CA GLY A 50 3.06 3.10 5.18
C GLY A 50 2.37 3.69 6.41
N MET A 51 1.79 2.83 7.23
CA MET A 51 1.11 3.25 8.46
C MET A 51 2.16 3.94 9.34
N SER A 52 2.04 5.26 9.50
CA SER A 52 2.88 5.99 10.45
C SER A 52 2.14 6.03 11.79
N LEU A 53 2.78 5.51 12.83
CA LEU A 53 2.27 5.56 14.19
C LEU A 53 3.14 6.52 15.00
N CYS A 54 2.54 7.56 15.57
CA CYS A 54 3.26 8.52 16.41
C CYS A 54 4.51 9.11 15.75
N ASN A 55 4.40 9.52 14.49
CA ASN A 55 5.50 10.04 13.68
C ASN A 55 6.62 9.02 13.36
N MET A 56 6.41 7.74 13.65
CA MET A 56 7.30 6.66 13.27
C MET A 56 6.73 5.96 12.02
N ASN A 57 7.54 5.83 10.98
CA ASN A 57 7.15 5.12 9.76
C ASN A 57 7.20 3.60 9.93
N GLU A 58 6.63 2.86 9.00
CA GLU A 58 6.57 1.39 9.01
C GLU A 58 7.97 0.76 9.11
N ASP A 59 8.94 1.27 8.36
CA ASP A 59 10.34 0.80 8.41
C ASP A 59 10.98 0.96 9.80
N GLY A 60 10.64 2.03 10.51
CA GLY A 60 11.08 2.28 11.88
C GLY A 60 10.43 1.33 12.88
N LEU A 61 9.13 1.10 12.73
CA LEU A 61 8.38 0.13 13.54
C LEU A 61 8.93 -1.28 13.36
N ASP A 62 9.16 -1.72 12.11
CA ASP A 62 9.72 -3.03 11.81
C ASP A 62 11.16 -3.19 12.34
N ALA A 63 11.97 -2.15 12.28
CA ALA A 63 13.33 -2.17 12.84
C ALA A 63 13.35 -2.32 14.38
N CYS A 64 12.30 -1.81 15.07
CA CYS A 64 12.18 -1.91 16.53
C CYS A 64 11.47 -3.21 16.98
N LYS A 65 10.67 -3.84 16.13
CA LYS A 65 9.87 -5.01 16.46
C LYS A 65 10.62 -6.14 17.15
N PRO A 66 11.82 -6.58 16.71
CA PRO A 66 12.56 -7.65 17.38
C PRO A 66 12.95 -7.31 18.81
N SER A 67 13.07 -6.03 19.15
CA SER A 67 13.48 -5.59 20.49
C SER A 67 12.30 -5.50 21.49
N VAL A 68 11.08 -5.59 21.00
CA VAL A 68 9.85 -5.49 21.80
C VAL A 68 9.00 -6.75 21.75
N THR A 69 9.48 -7.81 21.11
CA THR A 69 8.74 -9.07 20.94
C THR A 69 9.28 -10.13 21.89
N GLN A 70 8.38 -10.83 22.59
CA GLN A 70 8.70 -12.01 23.40
C GLN A 70 8.76 -13.27 22.52
N PRO A 71 9.47 -14.38 22.92
CA PRO A 71 10.13 -14.58 24.22
C PRO A 71 11.57 -14.09 24.30
N GLU A 72 12.23 -13.81 23.18
CA GLU A 72 13.66 -13.46 23.14
C GLU A 72 13.86 -12.07 22.52
N PRO A 73 13.67 -10.98 23.28
CA PRO A 73 13.89 -9.64 22.78
C PRO A 73 15.36 -9.40 22.46
N THR A 74 15.63 -8.86 21.28
CA THR A 74 16.99 -8.48 20.86
C THR A 74 17.30 -7.05 21.28
N LYS A 75 18.59 -6.69 21.34
CA LYS A 75 18.98 -5.30 21.54
C LYS A 75 18.49 -4.43 20.37
N PRO A 76 18.05 -3.19 20.63
CA PRO A 76 17.61 -2.29 19.56
C PRO A 76 18.75 -2.03 18.56
N THR A 77 18.37 -2.02 17.29
CA THR A 77 19.32 -1.72 16.20
C THR A 77 19.55 -0.21 16.09
N PRO A 78 20.66 0.25 15.48
CA PRO A 78 20.86 1.67 15.20
C PRO A 78 19.70 2.30 14.41
N LYS A 79 19.12 1.54 13.47
CA LYS A 79 17.96 1.97 12.68
C LYS A 79 16.70 2.18 13.55
N CYS A 80 16.47 1.29 14.52
CA CYS A 80 15.40 1.44 15.50
C CYS A 80 15.59 2.72 16.34
N CYS A 81 16.80 2.94 16.84
CA CYS A 81 17.09 4.11 17.66
C CYS A 81 17.00 5.42 16.88
N GLU A 82 17.40 5.44 15.62
CA GLU A 82 17.21 6.57 14.71
C GLU A 82 15.73 6.89 14.50
N ALA A 83 14.91 5.87 14.26
CA ALA A 83 13.47 6.04 14.13
C ALA A 83 12.80 6.58 15.40
N LEU A 84 13.27 6.17 16.59
CA LEU A 84 12.79 6.67 17.88
C LEU A 84 13.15 8.14 18.13
N THR A 85 14.28 8.65 17.62
CA THR A 85 14.63 10.06 17.76
C THR A 85 13.66 11.01 17.05
N GLY A 86 13.04 10.53 15.96
CA GLY A 86 12.03 11.27 15.20
C GLY A 86 10.59 11.02 15.65
N ALA A 87 10.37 10.06 16.55
CA ALA A 87 9.04 9.65 16.99
C ALA A 87 8.47 10.57 18.08
N ASP A 88 7.14 10.67 18.13
CA ASP A 88 6.43 11.27 19.25
C ASP A 88 6.32 10.23 20.39
N LEU A 89 7.26 10.31 21.33
CA LEU A 89 7.32 9.40 22.48
C LEU A 89 6.10 9.53 23.39
N GLN A 90 5.51 10.72 23.50
CA GLN A 90 4.30 10.93 24.31
C GLN A 90 3.10 10.22 23.70
N CYS A 91 2.96 10.31 22.38
CA CYS A 91 1.97 9.56 21.64
C CYS A 91 2.20 8.03 21.81
N LEU A 92 3.42 7.53 21.66
CA LEU A 92 3.74 6.11 21.87
C LEU A 92 3.41 5.64 23.30
N CYS A 93 3.69 6.46 24.31
CA CYS A 93 3.34 6.16 25.69
C CYS A 93 1.83 6.08 25.95
N SER A 94 1.00 6.76 25.15
CA SER A 94 -0.46 6.65 25.28
C SER A 94 -0.98 5.26 24.95
N TYR A 95 -0.27 4.50 24.10
CA TYR A 95 -0.59 3.11 23.75
C TYR A 95 -0.12 2.08 24.78
N LYS A 96 0.64 2.47 25.80
CA LYS A 96 1.19 1.54 26.81
C LYS A 96 0.16 0.58 27.41
N ASN A 97 -1.06 1.05 27.60
CA ASN A 97 -2.16 0.25 28.18
C ASN A 97 -3.15 -0.26 27.12
N SER A 98 -2.80 -0.15 25.85
CA SER A 98 -3.63 -0.63 24.75
C SER A 98 -3.62 -2.17 24.70
N ALA A 99 -4.79 -2.76 24.59
CA ALA A 99 -4.94 -4.22 24.36
C ALA A 99 -4.45 -4.63 22.95
N GLU A 100 -4.19 -3.67 22.07
CA GLU A 100 -3.74 -3.92 20.70
C GLU A 100 -2.25 -4.32 20.63
N LEU A 101 -1.39 -3.80 21.53
CA LEU A 101 0.04 -4.11 21.53
C LEU A 101 0.31 -5.62 21.66
N PRO A 102 -0.29 -6.35 22.63
CA PRO A 102 -0.10 -7.80 22.73
C PRO A 102 -0.61 -8.55 21.49
N LEU A 103 -1.68 -8.08 20.85
CA LEU A 103 -2.21 -8.67 19.61
C LEU A 103 -1.22 -8.56 18.44
N LEU A 104 -0.39 -7.52 18.44
CA LEU A 104 0.70 -7.29 17.48
C LEU A 104 2.01 -8.00 17.89
N GLY A 105 2.01 -8.74 19.00
CA GLY A 105 3.18 -9.40 19.57
C GLY A 105 4.18 -8.42 20.22
N ILE A 106 3.75 -7.23 20.57
CA ILE A 106 4.57 -6.19 21.20
C ILE A 106 4.36 -6.23 22.72
N ASP A 107 5.47 -6.37 23.46
CA ASP A 107 5.45 -6.26 24.92
C ASP A 107 5.51 -4.78 25.34
N PRO A 108 4.48 -4.29 26.07
CA PRO A 108 4.43 -2.89 26.49
C PRO A 108 5.58 -2.45 27.40
N THR A 109 6.12 -3.38 28.20
CA THR A 109 7.22 -3.09 29.13
C THR A 109 8.54 -2.90 28.40
N LEU A 110 8.80 -3.77 27.41
CA LEU A 110 9.96 -3.67 26.52
C LEU A 110 9.89 -2.40 25.67
N ALA A 111 8.70 -2.12 25.11
CA ALA A 111 8.50 -0.90 24.32
C ALA A 111 8.77 0.38 25.15
N ALA A 112 8.38 0.39 26.43
CA ALA A 112 8.64 1.51 27.32
C ALA A 112 10.12 1.67 27.71
N SER A 113 10.93 0.60 27.65
CA SER A 113 12.37 0.62 27.94
C SER A 113 13.24 1.05 26.77
N LEU A 114 12.74 0.89 25.53
CA LEU A 114 13.46 1.16 24.29
C LEU A 114 14.15 2.55 24.23
N PRO A 115 13.53 3.67 24.62
CA PRO A 115 14.18 4.98 24.55
C PRO A 115 15.44 5.05 25.43
N LYS A 116 15.43 4.38 26.58
CA LYS A 116 16.58 4.33 27.48
C LYS A 116 17.74 3.53 26.89
N GLU A 117 17.42 2.37 26.29
CA GLU A 117 18.41 1.53 25.64
C GLU A 117 19.05 2.21 24.42
N CYS A 118 18.25 2.93 23.63
CA CYS A 118 18.75 3.72 22.52
C CYS A 118 19.64 4.87 22.95
N THR A 119 19.32 5.54 24.05
CA THR A 119 20.18 6.63 24.61
C THR A 119 21.53 6.10 25.02
N CYS A 120 21.60 4.95 25.70
CA CYS A 120 22.88 4.30 26.04
C CYS A 120 23.71 3.95 24.79
N MET A 121 23.05 3.47 23.73
CA MET A 121 23.73 3.12 22.49
C MET A 121 24.31 4.34 21.75
N LEU A 122 23.59 5.46 21.76
CA LEU A 122 24.06 6.74 21.18
C LEU A 122 25.27 7.29 21.94
N LEU A 123 25.29 7.18 23.27
CA LEU A 123 26.41 7.61 24.09
C LEU A 123 27.66 6.81 23.83
N MET A 124 27.56 5.47 23.70
CA MET A 124 28.70 4.61 23.36
C MET A 124 29.30 4.92 21.97
N LYS A 125 28.50 5.42 21.03
CA LYS A 125 28.97 5.79 19.68
C LYS A 125 29.71 7.15 19.65
N LEU A 126 29.51 7.99 20.66
CA LEU A 126 30.19 9.29 20.77
C LEU A 126 31.58 9.17 21.44
N GLU A 127 31.88 8.04 22.09
CA GLU A 127 33.17 7.80 22.77
C GLU A 127 34.20 7.04 21.89
N THR A 128 33.85 6.71 20.62
CA THR A 128 34.73 6.11 19.63
C THR A 128 35.03 7.06 18.49
#